data_da2fbda6478f85e8f6bbe11ce13cc43d
#
_entry.id   da2fbda6478f85e8f6bbe11ce13cc43d
#
_cell.length_a   1.000
_cell.length_b   1.000
_cell.length_c   1.000
_cell.angle_alpha   90.00
_cell.angle_beta   90.00
_cell.angle_gamma   90.00
#
_symmetry.space_group_name_H-M   'P 1'
#
loop_
_entity.id
_entity.type
_entity.pdbx_description
1 polymer ?
#
loop_
_entity_poly.entity_id
_entity_poly.type
_entity_poly.pdbx_seq_one_letter_code
_entity_poly.pdbx_strand_id
1 'polypeptide(L)'
;MTLRNVQNHMQWSVLVGCIIGLTACQAKQQERVQQEYTTTIVNADSSKTIVTTYSASIEGMQDIDIYPQVSGYIEKLNVNEGDIVRKGQVLFVIDQVPYKAALQTAVANVEVAKAGLATADLTYKSTQKLHAQKVVSDFNLQTSENAYLTAKAQLAQAEAQEVNARNNLSYTEVKSPSDGVVGMLPFRVGTLVSPNMPQALTTVSDNSNMYVYFSMTENQLLSLARQYGTINKALEGMPAIKLQLNDGSTYGENGKIESISGVIDKATGTVGVRAVFPNPDRLLHSGASGNVLIPNIYTNCTVIPQGATVKLQDQLLVYKVVDGKAVSTLGIFSKCL
;
A
#
# COMPACT_ATOMS: atom_id res chain seq x y z
N MET A 1 55.59 94.20 38.60
CA MET A 1 54.84 93.21 39.42
C MET A 1 53.72 92.73 38.52
N THR A 2 53.79 91.51 37.92
CA THR A 2 52.60 90.65 37.82
C THR A 2 52.53 89.62 36.70
N LEU A 3 53.55 89.39 35.90
CA LEU A 3 53.46 88.32 34.84
C LEU A 3 53.97 86.96 35.29
N ARG A 4 54.67 86.88 36.43
CA ARG A 4 55.29 85.60 36.89
C ARG A 4 54.37 84.79 37.79
N ASN A 5 53.34 85.36 38.37
CA ASN A 5 52.38 84.67 39.24
C ASN A 5 51.25 83.98 38.42
N VAL A 6 50.90 84.45 37.25
CA VAL A 6 49.87 83.83 36.42
C VAL A 6 50.38 82.50 35.82
N GLN A 7 51.68 82.38 35.45
CA GLN A 7 52.26 81.26 34.89
C GLN A 7 52.41 80.02 35.83
N ASN A 8 52.62 80.33 37.13
CA ASN A 8 52.68 79.26 38.17
C ASN A 8 51.30 78.69 38.53
N HIS A 9 50.26 79.50 38.52
CA HIS A 9 48.90 79.01 38.77
C HIS A 9 48.38 78.13 37.60
N MET A 10 48.77 78.44 36.37
CA MET A 10 48.36 77.66 35.18
C MET A 10 49.07 76.32 35.09
N GLN A 11 50.35 76.26 35.54
CA GLN A 11 51.07 74.96 35.60
C GLN A 11 50.55 74.04 36.72
N TRP A 12 50.13 74.59 37.86
CA TRP A 12 49.56 73.78 38.94
C TRP A 12 48.16 73.21 38.61
N SER A 13 47.36 74.01 37.96
CA SER A 13 46.02 73.57 37.55
C SER A 13 46.05 72.48 36.50
N VAL A 14 47.06 72.43 35.55
CA VAL A 14 47.25 71.37 34.56
C VAL A 14 47.77 70.07 35.24
N LEU A 15 48.67 70.22 36.26
CA LEU A 15 49.21 69.12 37.01
C LEU A 15 48.18 68.41 37.91
N VAL A 16 47.27 69.17 38.54
CA VAL A 16 46.16 68.58 39.29
C VAL A 16 45.11 67.99 38.43
N GLY A 17 44.84 68.50 37.20
CA GLY A 17 43.96 67.92 36.21
C GLY A 17 44.44 66.63 35.67
N CYS A 18 45.74 66.45 35.47
CA CYS A 18 46.34 65.16 35.03
C CYS A 18 46.33 64.06 36.11
N ILE A 19 46.44 64.47 37.41
CA ILE A 19 46.38 63.44 38.50
C ILE A 19 44.96 62.97 38.74
N ILE A 20 43.92 63.78 38.52
CA ILE A 20 42.52 63.34 38.61
C ILE A 20 42.10 62.50 37.40
N GLY A 21 42.70 62.67 36.20
CA GLY A 21 42.48 61.87 35.03
C GLY A 21 43.01 60.41 35.11
N LEU A 22 44.01 60.15 35.94
CA LEU A 22 44.60 58.80 36.06
C LEU A 22 43.90 57.90 37.08
N THR A 23 42.93 58.39 37.86
CA THR A 23 42.16 57.56 38.80
C THR A 23 40.81 57.08 38.20
N ALA A 24 40.43 57.51 36.99
CA ALA A 24 39.13 57.20 36.41
C ALA A 24 39.16 55.91 35.62
N CYS A 25 40.31 55.24 35.45
CA CYS A 25 40.43 53.97 34.72
C CYS A 25 40.68 52.74 35.63
N GLN A 26 40.05 52.67 36.80
CA GLN A 26 39.81 51.37 37.44
C GLN A 26 38.54 50.79 36.86
N ALA A 27 38.67 50.07 35.73
CA ALA A 27 37.65 49.19 35.27
C ALA A 27 37.35 48.21 36.39
N LYS A 28 36.17 48.33 37.01
CA LYS A 28 35.63 47.29 37.88
C LYS A 28 35.75 45.99 37.09
N GLN A 29 36.65 45.16 37.48
CA GLN A 29 36.69 43.76 37.04
C GLN A 29 35.35 43.18 37.49
N GLN A 30 34.43 43.09 36.58
CA GLN A 30 33.15 42.42 36.80
C GLN A 30 33.51 41.00 37.25
N GLU A 31 33.38 40.71 38.54
CA GLU A 31 33.39 39.35 39.04
C GLU A 31 32.43 38.57 38.15
N ARG A 32 32.99 37.66 37.32
CA ARG A 32 32.16 36.73 36.57
C ARG A 32 31.41 35.92 37.61
N VAL A 33 30.15 36.26 37.82
CA VAL A 33 29.23 35.44 38.60
C VAL A 33 29.39 34.00 38.02
N GLN A 34 29.97 33.13 38.81
CA GLN A 34 30.04 31.73 38.46
C GLN A 34 28.61 31.21 38.45
N GLN A 35 28.04 31.08 37.25
CA GLN A 35 26.72 30.52 37.09
C GLN A 35 26.84 29.02 37.39
N GLU A 36 26.21 28.61 38.48
CA GLU A 36 26.10 27.20 38.82
C GLU A 36 25.11 26.52 37.90
N TYR A 37 25.54 25.48 37.20
CA TYR A 37 24.70 24.69 36.32
C TYR A 37 24.48 23.30 36.93
N THR A 38 23.24 22.84 36.89
CA THR A 38 22.91 21.49 37.30
C THR A 38 23.52 20.49 36.34
N THR A 39 24.24 19.52 36.84
CA THR A 39 24.89 18.47 36.03
C THR A 39 24.13 17.15 36.17
N THR A 40 24.03 16.38 35.08
CA THR A 40 23.40 15.07 35.08
C THR A 40 24.43 14.05 34.62
N ILE A 41 24.52 12.94 35.35
CA ILE A 41 25.34 11.79 34.92
C ILE A 41 24.58 11.03 33.85
N VAL A 42 25.23 10.79 32.71
CA VAL A 42 24.65 10.02 31.61
C VAL A 42 25.44 8.73 31.42
N ASN A 43 24.71 7.63 31.22
CA ASN A 43 25.33 6.32 30.97
C ASN A 43 25.68 6.17 29.48
N ALA A 44 26.88 5.68 29.21
CA ALA A 44 27.36 5.50 27.84
C ALA A 44 26.72 4.30 27.11
N ASP A 45 26.20 3.31 27.85
CA ASP A 45 25.65 2.06 27.31
C ASP A 45 24.12 2.00 27.45
N SER A 46 23.45 3.06 27.03
CA SER A 46 21.98 3.05 27.02
C SER A 46 21.45 2.50 25.70
N SER A 47 20.32 1.81 25.78
CA SER A 47 19.50 1.51 24.60
C SER A 47 18.27 2.42 24.57
N LYS A 48 17.96 2.97 23.42
CA LYS A 48 16.77 3.80 23.23
C LYS A 48 15.98 3.37 22.01
N THR A 49 14.69 3.17 22.19
CA THR A 49 13.76 2.92 21.07
C THR A 49 13.18 4.26 20.64
N ILE A 50 13.35 4.58 19.37
CA ILE A 50 12.76 5.75 18.73
C ILE A 50 11.74 5.25 17.74
N VAL A 51 10.53 5.75 17.85
CA VAL A 51 9.44 5.40 16.94
C VAL A 51 9.43 6.39 15.78
N THR A 52 9.61 5.88 14.57
CA THR A 52 9.43 6.68 13.35
C THR A 52 8.01 6.45 12.84
N THR A 53 7.32 7.55 12.54
CA THR A 53 5.93 7.54 12.07
C THR A 53 5.88 7.79 10.56
N TYR A 54 5.11 6.97 9.85
CA TYR A 54 4.88 7.09 8.41
C TYR A 54 3.39 7.13 8.13
N SER A 55 2.93 8.12 7.38
CA SER A 55 1.55 8.14 6.90
C SER A 55 1.31 6.99 5.93
N ALA A 56 0.18 6.32 6.06
CA ALA A 56 -0.12 5.10 5.34
C ALA A 56 -1.58 5.05 4.87
N SER A 57 -1.80 4.41 3.72
CA SER A 57 -3.10 3.96 3.26
C SER A 57 -3.33 2.50 3.67
N ILE A 58 -4.57 2.18 4.01
CA ILE A 58 -5.00 0.86 4.44
C ILE A 58 -5.92 0.32 3.36
N GLU A 59 -5.60 -0.84 2.81
CA GLU A 59 -6.37 -1.48 1.74
C GLU A 59 -6.66 -2.93 2.12
N GLY A 60 -7.77 -3.47 1.64
CA GLY A 60 -8.07 -4.89 1.76
C GLY A 60 -6.99 -5.74 1.07
N MET A 61 -6.87 -6.99 1.46
CA MET A 61 -5.95 -7.92 0.78
C MET A 61 -6.28 -8.04 -0.69
N GLN A 62 -7.57 -7.92 -1.02
CA GLN A 62 -8.06 -7.94 -2.39
C GLN A 62 -9.36 -7.13 -2.50
N ASP A 63 -9.36 -6.08 -3.29
CA ASP A 63 -10.54 -5.29 -3.64
C ASP A 63 -10.90 -5.59 -5.08
N ILE A 64 -12.07 -6.23 -5.31
CA ILE A 64 -12.49 -6.65 -6.65
C ILE A 64 -13.77 -5.92 -7.02
N ASP A 65 -13.68 -5.13 -8.07
CA ASP A 65 -14.83 -4.50 -8.68
C ASP A 65 -15.62 -5.51 -9.52
N ILE A 66 -16.90 -5.63 -9.25
CA ILE A 66 -17.80 -6.59 -9.88
C ILE A 66 -18.55 -5.91 -11.01
N TYR A 67 -18.27 -6.36 -12.22
CA TYR A 67 -18.95 -5.93 -13.45
C TYR A 67 -19.84 -7.04 -14.00
N PRO A 68 -20.99 -6.73 -14.61
CA PRO A 68 -21.79 -7.71 -15.31
C PRO A 68 -21.08 -8.12 -16.61
N GLN A 69 -21.16 -9.39 -16.98
CA GLN A 69 -20.59 -9.90 -18.24
C GLN A 69 -21.63 -9.91 -19.38
N VAL A 70 -22.89 -9.71 -19.06
CA VAL A 70 -24.02 -9.68 -20.00
C VAL A 70 -24.92 -8.47 -19.72
N SER A 71 -25.68 -8.05 -20.71
CA SER A 71 -26.60 -6.91 -20.59
C SER A 71 -27.99 -7.37 -20.19
N GLY A 72 -28.68 -6.59 -19.35
CA GLY A 72 -30.05 -6.88 -18.94
C GLY A 72 -30.49 -6.08 -17.73
N TYR A 73 -31.73 -6.23 -17.32
CA TYR A 73 -32.23 -5.61 -16.12
C TYR A 73 -31.87 -6.44 -14.89
N ILE A 74 -31.53 -5.79 -13.78
CA ILE A 74 -31.38 -6.50 -12.50
C ILE A 74 -32.75 -6.98 -12.05
N GLU A 75 -32.92 -8.31 -11.98
CA GLU A 75 -34.16 -8.94 -11.51
C GLU A 75 -34.18 -9.10 -10.00
N LYS A 76 -33.03 -9.50 -9.42
CA LYS A 76 -32.89 -9.73 -7.98
C LYS A 76 -31.56 -9.25 -7.46
N LEU A 77 -31.58 -8.77 -6.22
CA LEU A 77 -30.44 -8.42 -5.41
C LEU A 77 -30.46 -9.32 -4.18
N ASN A 78 -29.44 -10.17 -4.05
CA ASN A 78 -29.40 -11.20 -3.00
C ASN A 78 -28.53 -10.81 -1.80
N VAL A 79 -27.96 -9.61 -1.80
CA VAL A 79 -27.03 -9.10 -0.78
C VAL A 79 -27.36 -7.65 -0.46
N ASN A 80 -26.95 -7.23 0.73
CA ASN A 80 -26.99 -5.84 1.18
C ASN A 80 -25.55 -5.29 1.32
N GLU A 81 -25.45 -3.98 1.41
CA GLU A 81 -24.19 -3.29 1.69
C GLU A 81 -23.65 -3.75 3.06
N GLY A 82 -22.38 -4.12 3.11
CA GLY A 82 -21.74 -4.63 4.33
C GLY A 82 -21.92 -6.13 4.60
N ASP A 83 -22.69 -6.84 3.78
CA ASP A 83 -22.85 -8.29 3.94
C ASP A 83 -21.53 -9.04 3.69
N ILE A 84 -21.31 -10.09 4.45
CA ILE A 84 -20.20 -11.01 4.26
C ILE A 84 -20.61 -12.07 3.23
N VAL A 85 -19.83 -12.17 2.17
CA VAL A 85 -20.09 -13.12 1.09
C VAL A 85 -18.93 -14.11 0.91
N ARG A 86 -19.26 -15.28 0.36
CA ARG A 86 -18.30 -16.32 0.03
C ARG A 86 -18.06 -16.38 -1.47
N LYS A 87 -16.91 -16.85 -1.85
CA LYS A 87 -16.59 -17.15 -3.26
C LYS A 87 -17.67 -18.01 -3.90
N GLY A 88 -18.18 -17.58 -5.06
CA GLY A 88 -19.25 -18.27 -5.80
C GLY A 88 -20.67 -17.93 -5.32
N GLN A 89 -20.86 -17.16 -4.26
CA GLN A 89 -22.19 -16.71 -3.83
C GLN A 89 -22.78 -15.74 -4.84
N VAL A 90 -24.06 -15.94 -5.20
CA VAL A 90 -24.78 -15.09 -6.16
C VAL A 90 -25.13 -13.76 -5.48
N LEU A 91 -24.65 -12.67 -6.05
CA LEU A 91 -24.87 -11.29 -5.57
C LEU A 91 -26.07 -10.66 -6.28
N PHE A 92 -26.10 -10.74 -7.63
CA PHE A 92 -27.14 -10.17 -8.47
C PHE A 92 -27.64 -11.25 -9.43
N VAL A 93 -28.92 -11.13 -9.82
CA VAL A 93 -29.51 -11.90 -10.90
C VAL A 93 -30.01 -10.91 -11.96
N ILE A 94 -29.50 -11.04 -13.16
CA ILE A 94 -29.93 -10.31 -14.36
C ILE A 94 -31.04 -11.09 -15.02
N ASP A 95 -32.00 -10.44 -15.71
CA ASP A 95 -33.09 -11.09 -16.42
C ASP A 95 -32.59 -12.25 -17.27
N GLN A 96 -33.03 -13.45 -16.90
CA GLN A 96 -32.59 -14.71 -17.51
C GLN A 96 -33.47 -15.14 -18.71
N VAL A 97 -34.65 -14.53 -18.90
CA VAL A 97 -35.63 -14.99 -19.92
C VAL A 97 -35.02 -15.07 -21.33
N PRO A 98 -34.38 -14.00 -21.85
CA PRO A 98 -33.82 -14.05 -23.20
C PRO A 98 -32.67 -15.06 -23.33
N TYR A 99 -31.87 -15.24 -22.29
CA TYR A 99 -30.72 -16.18 -22.28
C TYR A 99 -31.16 -17.63 -22.19
N LYS A 100 -32.24 -17.94 -21.43
CA LYS A 100 -32.87 -19.27 -21.41
C LYS A 100 -33.45 -19.64 -22.76
N ALA A 101 -34.15 -18.70 -23.42
CA ALA A 101 -34.66 -18.92 -24.75
C ALA A 101 -33.56 -19.18 -25.79
N ALA A 102 -32.46 -18.42 -25.75
CA ALA A 102 -31.30 -18.61 -26.60
C ALA A 102 -30.63 -19.99 -26.37
N LEU A 103 -30.49 -20.39 -25.11
CA LEU A 103 -29.94 -21.74 -24.79
C LEU A 103 -30.86 -22.85 -25.32
N GLN A 104 -32.18 -22.73 -25.13
CA GLN A 104 -33.13 -23.73 -25.65
C GLN A 104 -33.06 -23.88 -27.17
N THR A 105 -32.90 -22.76 -27.89
CA THR A 105 -32.69 -22.76 -29.34
C THR A 105 -31.37 -23.44 -29.72
N ALA A 106 -30.29 -23.13 -29.01
CA ALA A 106 -29.00 -23.77 -29.28
C ALA A 106 -29.02 -25.29 -29.02
N VAL A 107 -29.66 -25.73 -27.95
CA VAL A 107 -29.87 -27.18 -27.66
C VAL A 107 -30.66 -27.87 -28.78
N ALA A 108 -31.74 -27.24 -29.26
CA ALA A 108 -32.52 -27.78 -30.38
C ALA A 108 -31.66 -27.91 -31.65
N ASN A 109 -30.80 -26.94 -31.95
CA ASN A 109 -29.88 -27.02 -33.10
C ASN A 109 -28.86 -28.16 -32.97
N VAL A 110 -28.37 -28.44 -31.76
CA VAL A 110 -27.50 -29.59 -31.50
C VAL A 110 -28.24 -30.92 -31.82
N GLU A 111 -29.51 -31.06 -31.41
CA GLU A 111 -30.29 -32.25 -31.70
C GLU A 111 -30.54 -32.43 -33.21
N VAL A 112 -30.80 -31.35 -33.96
CA VAL A 112 -30.89 -31.37 -35.42
C VAL A 112 -29.57 -31.82 -36.05
N ALA A 113 -28.45 -31.25 -35.61
CA ALA A 113 -27.13 -31.62 -36.14
C ALA A 113 -26.76 -33.08 -35.80
N LYS A 114 -27.10 -33.58 -34.61
CA LYS A 114 -26.92 -34.98 -34.23
C LYS A 114 -27.71 -35.94 -35.16
N ALA A 115 -28.98 -35.61 -35.45
CA ALA A 115 -29.79 -36.38 -36.37
C ALA A 115 -29.20 -36.41 -37.81
N GLY A 116 -28.69 -35.22 -38.24
CA GLY A 116 -27.99 -35.10 -39.53
C GLY A 116 -26.72 -35.97 -39.61
N LEU A 117 -25.93 -35.94 -38.56
CA LEU A 117 -24.72 -36.76 -38.44
C LEU A 117 -25.07 -38.26 -38.44
N ALA A 118 -26.11 -38.68 -37.70
CA ALA A 118 -26.53 -40.08 -37.66
C ALA A 118 -26.94 -40.58 -39.06
N THR A 119 -27.66 -39.75 -39.84
CA THR A 119 -28.05 -40.06 -41.22
C THR A 119 -26.83 -40.18 -42.15
N ALA A 120 -25.89 -39.23 -42.08
CA ALA A 120 -24.66 -39.22 -42.86
C ALA A 120 -23.75 -40.42 -42.51
N ASP A 121 -23.63 -40.76 -41.22
CA ASP A 121 -22.88 -41.92 -40.74
C ASP A 121 -23.44 -43.25 -41.27
N LEU A 122 -24.80 -43.40 -41.21
CA LEU A 122 -25.47 -44.58 -41.76
C LEU A 122 -25.23 -44.70 -43.25
N THR A 123 -25.33 -43.61 -44.02
CA THR A 123 -25.07 -43.60 -45.47
C THR A 123 -23.63 -43.95 -45.78
N TYR A 124 -22.67 -43.37 -45.09
CA TYR A 124 -21.23 -43.62 -45.22
C TYR A 124 -20.93 -45.13 -44.95
N LYS A 125 -21.40 -45.66 -43.83
CA LYS A 125 -21.21 -47.08 -43.46
C LYS A 125 -21.84 -48.06 -44.49
N SER A 126 -23.01 -47.71 -45.02
CA SER A 126 -23.67 -48.50 -46.08
C SER A 126 -22.86 -48.49 -47.38
N THR A 127 -22.42 -47.29 -47.82
CA THR A 127 -21.59 -47.12 -49.02
C THR A 127 -20.24 -47.83 -48.87
N GLN A 128 -19.62 -47.79 -47.68
CA GLN A 128 -18.38 -48.52 -47.38
C GLN A 128 -18.53 -50.04 -47.55
N LYS A 129 -19.66 -50.59 -47.05
CA LYS A 129 -19.97 -52.02 -47.23
C LYS A 129 -20.15 -52.43 -48.72
N LEU A 130 -20.89 -51.59 -49.49
CA LEU A 130 -21.10 -51.81 -50.91
C LEU A 130 -19.79 -51.67 -51.73
N HIS A 131 -18.94 -50.74 -51.37
CA HIS A 131 -17.63 -50.58 -51.99
C HIS A 131 -16.73 -51.81 -51.75
N ALA A 132 -16.71 -52.31 -50.51
CA ALA A 132 -15.98 -53.57 -50.21
C ALA A 132 -16.45 -54.76 -51.07
N GLN A 133 -17.74 -54.78 -51.52
CA GLN A 133 -18.31 -55.72 -52.41
C GLN A 133 -18.12 -55.34 -53.91
N LYS A 134 -17.40 -54.27 -54.23
CA LYS A 134 -17.16 -53.71 -55.56
C LYS A 134 -18.43 -53.31 -56.34
N VAL A 135 -19.50 -52.92 -55.62
CA VAL A 135 -20.77 -52.47 -56.17
C VAL A 135 -20.79 -51.00 -56.52
N VAL A 136 -20.02 -50.15 -55.75
CA VAL A 136 -19.95 -48.71 -55.95
C VAL A 136 -18.51 -48.28 -56.23
N SER A 137 -18.34 -47.13 -56.90
CA SER A 137 -17.05 -46.52 -57.19
C SER A 137 -16.38 -45.82 -56.01
N ASP A 138 -15.04 -45.63 -56.09
CA ASP A 138 -14.26 -44.86 -55.13
C ASP A 138 -14.82 -43.42 -54.97
N PHE A 139 -15.31 -42.84 -56.06
CA PHE A 139 -15.93 -41.48 -56.01
C PHE A 139 -17.17 -41.46 -55.11
N ASN A 140 -18.02 -42.46 -55.16
CA ASN A 140 -19.21 -42.56 -54.32
C ASN A 140 -18.83 -42.72 -52.83
N LEU A 141 -17.81 -43.53 -52.52
CA LEU A 141 -17.30 -43.68 -51.17
C LEU A 141 -16.76 -42.37 -50.65
N GLN A 142 -15.89 -41.74 -51.44
CA GLN A 142 -15.30 -40.44 -51.03
C GLN A 142 -16.37 -39.32 -50.82
N THR A 143 -17.41 -39.34 -51.70
CA THR A 143 -18.51 -38.34 -51.54
C THR A 143 -19.31 -38.59 -50.24
N SER A 144 -19.58 -39.87 -49.91
CA SER A 144 -20.30 -40.18 -48.64
C SER A 144 -19.45 -39.91 -47.40
N GLU A 145 -18.13 -40.14 -47.50
CA GLU A 145 -17.19 -39.78 -46.43
C GLU A 145 -17.14 -38.26 -46.17
N ASN A 146 -17.03 -37.49 -47.28
CA ASN A 146 -17.05 -36.04 -47.18
C ASN A 146 -18.37 -35.50 -46.57
N ALA A 147 -19.52 -36.12 -46.93
CA ALA A 147 -20.81 -35.78 -46.33
C ALA A 147 -20.85 -36.09 -44.83
N TYR A 148 -20.29 -37.23 -44.39
CA TYR A 148 -20.16 -37.59 -43.00
C TYR A 148 -19.26 -36.58 -42.24
N LEU A 149 -18.09 -36.24 -42.79
CA LEU A 149 -17.18 -35.27 -42.19
C LEU A 149 -17.82 -33.89 -42.10
N THR A 150 -18.58 -33.45 -43.08
CA THR A 150 -19.33 -32.21 -43.07
C THR A 150 -20.37 -32.17 -41.96
N ALA A 151 -21.19 -33.24 -41.84
CA ALA A 151 -22.19 -33.36 -40.78
C ALA A 151 -21.55 -33.38 -39.39
N LYS A 152 -20.40 -34.03 -39.25
CA LYS A 152 -19.61 -34.03 -38.01
C LYS A 152 -19.11 -32.65 -37.63
N ALA A 153 -18.64 -31.84 -38.60
CA ALA A 153 -18.22 -30.47 -38.36
C ALA A 153 -19.41 -29.55 -37.99
N GLN A 154 -20.59 -29.77 -38.61
CA GLN A 154 -21.82 -29.06 -38.27
C GLN A 154 -22.29 -29.36 -36.85
N LEU A 155 -22.18 -30.61 -36.37
CA LEU A 155 -22.48 -30.94 -34.98
C LEU A 155 -21.52 -30.21 -34.02
N ALA A 156 -20.21 -30.26 -34.30
CA ALA A 156 -19.22 -29.56 -33.46
C ALA A 156 -19.47 -28.03 -33.40
N GLN A 157 -19.92 -27.43 -34.51
CA GLN A 157 -20.32 -26.04 -34.57
C GLN A 157 -21.57 -25.75 -33.70
N ALA A 158 -22.59 -26.62 -33.78
CA ALA A 158 -23.79 -26.47 -32.97
C ALA A 158 -23.51 -26.63 -31.45
N GLU A 159 -22.67 -27.61 -31.09
CA GLU A 159 -22.22 -27.82 -29.71
C GLU A 159 -21.47 -26.59 -29.17
N ALA A 160 -20.59 -25.99 -29.97
CA ALA A 160 -19.90 -24.76 -29.58
C ALA A 160 -20.87 -23.58 -29.36
N GLN A 161 -21.94 -23.49 -30.18
CA GLN A 161 -22.99 -22.47 -29.99
C GLN A 161 -23.81 -22.73 -28.72
N GLU A 162 -24.11 -23.97 -28.38
CA GLU A 162 -24.76 -24.35 -27.13
C GLU A 162 -23.91 -23.95 -25.91
N VAL A 163 -22.60 -24.25 -25.92
CA VAL A 163 -21.67 -23.84 -24.85
C VAL A 163 -21.68 -22.32 -24.65
N ASN A 164 -21.64 -21.57 -25.77
CA ASN A 164 -21.70 -20.09 -25.67
C ASN A 164 -23.02 -19.61 -25.07
N ALA A 165 -24.16 -20.13 -25.47
CA ALA A 165 -25.46 -19.77 -24.93
C ALA A 165 -25.58 -20.14 -23.44
N ARG A 166 -25.03 -21.30 -23.05
CA ARG A 166 -24.96 -21.74 -21.64
C ARG A 166 -24.08 -20.82 -20.78
N ASN A 167 -22.93 -20.41 -21.30
CA ASN A 167 -22.07 -19.45 -20.62
C ASN A 167 -22.77 -18.10 -20.42
N ASN A 168 -23.41 -17.58 -21.47
CA ASN A 168 -24.15 -16.33 -21.39
C ASN A 168 -25.27 -16.39 -20.34
N LEU A 169 -25.98 -17.53 -20.25
CA LEU A 169 -26.95 -17.74 -19.19
C LEU A 169 -26.29 -17.79 -17.80
N SER A 170 -25.14 -18.44 -17.68
CA SER A 170 -24.43 -18.49 -16.39
C SER A 170 -23.96 -17.10 -15.91
N TYR A 171 -23.62 -16.22 -16.84
CA TYR A 171 -23.22 -14.84 -16.55
C TYR A 171 -24.36 -13.93 -16.08
N THR A 172 -25.63 -14.35 -16.26
CA THR A 172 -26.75 -13.64 -15.66
C THR A 172 -26.80 -13.74 -14.14
N GLU A 173 -26.14 -14.77 -13.57
CA GLU A 173 -25.89 -14.87 -12.14
C GLU A 173 -24.52 -14.28 -11.81
N VAL A 174 -24.50 -13.02 -11.38
CA VAL A 174 -23.29 -12.35 -10.99
C VAL A 174 -22.86 -12.87 -9.62
N LYS A 175 -21.70 -13.53 -9.57
CA LYS A 175 -21.18 -14.21 -8.37
C LYS A 175 -19.94 -13.51 -7.82
N SER A 176 -19.74 -13.64 -6.52
CA SER A 176 -18.51 -13.17 -5.89
C SER A 176 -17.31 -14.03 -6.32
N PRO A 177 -16.20 -13.43 -6.79
CA PRO A 177 -14.99 -14.15 -7.16
C PRO A 177 -14.14 -14.59 -5.96
N SER A 178 -14.33 -13.96 -4.80
CA SER A 178 -13.61 -14.19 -3.54
C SER A 178 -14.52 -14.15 -2.34
N ASP A 179 -14.03 -14.60 -1.21
CA ASP A 179 -14.62 -14.29 0.09
C ASP A 179 -14.37 -12.80 0.40
N GLY A 180 -15.29 -12.14 1.10
CA GLY A 180 -15.11 -10.73 1.42
C GLY A 180 -16.38 -10.05 1.95
N VAL A 181 -16.34 -8.73 1.97
CA VAL A 181 -17.45 -7.85 2.37
C VAL A 181 -17.92 -7.06 1.15
N VAL A 182 -19.23 -7.01 0.97
CA VAL A 182 -19.88 -6.25 -0.12
C VAL A 182 -19.78 -4.75 0.19
N GLY A 183 -19.28 -3.99 -0.76
CA GLY A 183 -19.23 -2.53 -0.72
C GLY A 183 -20.58 -1.88 -0.97
N MET A 184 -20.57 -0.65 -1.50
CA MET A 184 -21.79 0.07 -1.87
C MET A 184 -22.50 -0.60 -3.05
N LEU A 185 -23.82 -0.50 -3.08
CA LEU A 185 -24.71 -1.02 -4.13
C LEU A 185 -25.41 0.13 -4.85
N PRO A 186 -24.75 0.79 -5.82
CA PRO A 186 -25.30 1.96 -6.49
C PRO A 186 -26.50 1.63 -7.39
N PHE A 187 -26.66 0.37 -7.79
CA PHE A 187 -27.71 -0.09 -8.68
C PHE A 187 -28.80 -0.85 -7.93
N ARG A 188 -30.06 -0.63 -8.33
CA ARG A 188 -31.22 -1.26 -7.72
C ARG A 188 -31.91 -2.20 -8.70
N VAL A 189 -32.81 -3.05 -8.18
CA VAL A 189 -33.65 -3.90 -9.00
C VAL A 189 -34.40 -3.05 -10.03
N GLY A 190 -34.46 -3.51 -11.27
CA GLY A 190 -35.03 -2.79 -12.41
C GLY A 190 -34.04 -1.88 -13.16
N THR A 191 -32.79 -1.73 -12.71
CA THR A 191 -31.77 -0.98 -13.44
C THR A 191 -31.23 -1.80 -14.60
N LEU A 192 -31.07 -1.19 -15.77
CA LEU A 192 -30.39 -1.79 -16.92
C LEU A 192 -28.86 -1.74 -16.71
N VAL A 193 -28.20 -2.89 -16.82
CA VAL A 193 -26.74 -3.03 -16.69
C VAL A 193 -26.12 -3.63 -17.93
N SER A 194 -24.84 -3.36 -18.17
CA SER A 194 -24.10 -3.88 -19.33
C SER A 194 -22.61 -4.01 -19.04
N PRO A 195 -21.85 -4.83 -19.77
CA PRO A 195 -20.40 -5.00 -19.58
C PRO A 195 -19.58 -3.70 -19.73
N ASN A 196 -20.09 -2.73 -20.49
CA ASN A 196 -19.37 -1.49 -20.81
C ASN A 196 -19.74 -0.31 -19.91
N MET A 197 -20.41 -0.57 -18.77
CA MET A 197 -20.79 0.49 -17.84
C MET A 197 -19.55 1.07 -17.13
N PRO A 198 -19.53 2.39 -16.84
CA PRO A 198 -18.37 3.04 -16.25
C PRO A 198 -18.17 2.73 -14.75
N GLN A 199 -19.21 2.24 -14.08
CA GLN A 199 -19.23 1.98 -12.65
C GLN A 199 -19.54 0.51 -12.37
N ALA A 200 -18.80 -0.08 -11.42
CA ALA A 200 -19.03 -1.45 -10.96
C ALA A 200 -20.39 -1.61 -10.27
N LEU A 201 -20.97 -2.81 -10.33
CA LEU A 201 -22.20 -3.17 -9.59
C LEU A 201 -21.97 -3.06 -8.08
N THR A 202 -20.82 -3.48 -7.64
CA THR A 202 -20.32 -3.38 -6.26
C THR A 202 -18.83 -3.71 -6.27
N THR A 203 -18.18 -3.49 -5.13
CA THR A 203 -16.82 -3.99 -4.87
C THR A 203 -16.90 -5.04 -3.77
N VAL A 204 -16.19 -6.15 -3.91
CA VAL A 204 -16.03 -7.14 -2.83
C VAL A 204 -14.61 -7.03 -2.31
N SER A 205 -14.49 -6.69 -1.01
CA SER A 205 -13.22 -6.47 -0.32
C SER A 205 -12.91 -7.62 0.63
N ASP A 206 -11.76 -8.27 0.46
CA ASP A 206 -11.24 -9.21 1.46
C ASP A 206 -10.51 -8.43 2.56
N ASN A 207 -11.21 -8.23 3.66
CA ASN A 207 -10.73 -7.51 4.84
C ASN A 207 -10.22 -8.46 5.94
N SER A 208 -9.90 -9.71 5.65
CA SER A 208 -9.37 -10.68 6.64
C SER A 208 -7.97 -10.28 7.11
N ASN A 209 -7.15 -9.80 6.19
CA ASN A 209 -5.89 -9.14 6.43
C ASN A 209 -5.88 -7.82 5.67
N MET A 210 -5.17 -6.83 6.19
CA MET A 210 -5.08 -5.52 5.55
C MET A 210 -3.66 -5.27 5.06
N TYR A 211 -3.55 -4.82 3.84
CA TYR A 211 -2.33 -4.25 3.32
C TYR A 211 -2.25 -2.78 3.73
N VAL A 212 -1.12 -2.42 4.31
CA VAL A 212 -0.84 -1.05 4.71
C VAL A 212 0.34 -0.55 3.88
N TYR A 213 0.08 0.42 3.03
CA TYR A 213 1.06 1.02 2.13
C TYR A 213 1.57 2.33 2.71
N PHE A 214 2.87 2.47 2.79
CA PHE A 214 3.53 3.71 3.19
C PHE A 214 4.82 3.91 2.41
N SER A 215 5.39 5.12 2.46
CA SER A 215 6.59 5.45 1.71
C SER A 215 7.75 5.78 2.65
N MET A 216 8.93 5.25 2.34
CA MET A 216 10.20 5.59 2.99
C MET A 216 11.08 6.39 2.04
N THR A 217 11.88 7.30 2.56
CA THR A 217 12.89 8.00 1.76
C THR A 217 14.05 7.05 1.39
N GLU A 218 14.75 7.33 0.30
CA GLU A 218 15.94 6.58 -0.11
C GLU A 218 17.00 6.51 1.00
N ASN A 219 17.22 7.62 1.72
CA ASN A 219 18.18 7.66 2.82
C ASN A 219 17.82 6.70 3.96
N GLN A 220 16.53 6.55 4.28
CA GLN A 220 16.05 5.61 5.29
C GLN A 220 16.24 4.16 4.82
N LEU A 221 15.95 3.89 3.54
CA LEU A 221 16.17 2.58 2.93
C LEU A 221 17.66 2.18 2.97
N LEU A 222 18.56 3.11 2.60
CA LEU A 222 20.01 2.88 2.66
C LEU A 222 20.50 2.64 4.09
N SER A 223 19.97 3.37 5.07
CA SER A 223 20.27 3.18 6.49
C SER A 223 19.84 1.79 6.96
N LEU A 224 18.65 1.36 6.56
CA LEU A 224 18.12 0.03 6.84
C LEU A 224 18.99 -1.07 6.22
N ALA A 225 19.36 -0.91 4.95
CA ALA A 225 20.22 -1.85 4.24
C ALA A 225 21.63 -1.96 4.89
N ARG A 226 22.18 -0.84 5.39
CA ARG A 226 23.46 -0.85 6.12
C ARG A 226 23.36 -1.53 7.48
N GLN A 227 22.24 -1.37 8.18
CA GLN A 227 22.01 -1.96 9.51
C GLN A 227 21.85 -3.48 9.43
N TYR A 228 21.14 -4.00 8.43
CA TYR A 228 20.82 -5.43 8.29
C TYR A 228 21.65 -6.16 7.22
N GLY A 229 22.48 -5.43 6.48
CA GLY A 229 23.33 -5.96 5.40
C GLY A 229 22.64 -6.03 4.04
N THR A 230 21.40 -6.50 3.98
CA THR A 230 20.57 -6.53 2.76
C THR A 230 19.11 -6.22 3.08
N ILE A 231 18.35 -5.76 2.09
CA ILE A 231 16.92 -5.47 2.25
C ILE A 231 16.14 -6.73 2.67
N ASN A 232 16.45 -7.90 2.10
CA ASN A 232 15.78 -9.16 2.46
C ASN A 232 16.02 -9.54 3.93
N LYS A 233 17.26 -9.39 4.41
CA LYS A 233 17.58 -9.62 5.83
C LYS A 233 16.90 -8.58 6.73
N ALA A 234 16.73 -7.35 6.26
CA ALA A 234 15.95 -6.35 6.98
C ALA A 234 14.48 -6.78 7.14
N LEU A 235 13.84 -7.27 6.07
CA LEU A 235 12.46 -7.78 6.13
C LEU A 235 12.26 -8.92 7.14
N GLU A 236 13.29 -9.78 7.29
CA GLU A 236 13.24 -10.88 8.27
C GLU A 236 13.55 -10.43 9.70
N GLY A 237 14.48 -9.47 9.85
CA GLY A 237 15.01 -9.02 11.13
C GLY A 237 14.32 -7.79 11.74
N MET A 238 13.44 -7.12 11.01
CA MET A 238 12.71 -5.96 11.53
C MET A 238 11.74 -6.36 12.63
N PRO A 239 11.64 -5.54 13.69
CA PRO A 239 10.64 -5.76 14.74
C PRO A 239 9.23 -5.60 14.18
N ALA A 240 8.26 -6.19 14.90
CA ALA A 240 6.85 -5.97 14.62
C ALA A 240 6.51 -4.48 14.65
N ILE A 241 5.72 -4.04 13.69
CA ILE A 241 5.29 -2.65 13.54
C ILE A 241 3.88 -2.46 14.10
N LYS A 242 3.56 -1.25 14.51
CA LYS A 242 2.24 -0.89 15.01
C LYS A 242 1.55 0.06 14.05
N LEU A 243 0.23 0.04 14.06
CA LEU A 243 -0.61 0.94 13.31
C LEU A 243 -1.33 1.89 14.27
N GLN A 244 -1.18 3.18 14.06
CA GLN A 244 -1.96 4.20 14.73
C GLN A 244 -3.10 4.63 13.82
N LEU A 245 -4.31 4.58 14.33
CA LEU A 245 -5.52 4.98 13.62
C LEU A 245 -5.68 6.52 13.64
N ASN A 246 -6.59 7.03 12.82
CA ASN A 246 -6.81 8.47 12.70
C ASN A 246 -7.39 9.13 13.97
N ASP A 247 -8.00 8.35 14.86
CA ASP A 247 -8.44 8.80 16.18
C ASP A 247 -7.30 8.93 17.21
N GLY A 248 -6.06 8.57 16.81
CA GLY A 248 -4.88 8.56 17.66
C GLY A 248 -4.69 7.28 18.45
N SER A 249 -5.64 6.36 18.44
CA SER A 249 -5.51 5.05 19.10
C SER A 249 -4.51 4.16 18.36
N THR A 250 -3.88 3.24 19.10
CA THR A 250 -3.01 2.22 18.50
C THR A 250 -3.84 0.97 18.25
N TYR A 251 -3.77 0.44 17.03
CA TYR A 251 -4.41 -0.82 16.67
C TYR A 251 -3.84 -1.98 17.50
N GLY A 252 -4.70 -2.90 17.94
CA GLY A 252 -4.33 -3.97 18.87
C GLY A 252 -3.40 -5.03 18.29
N GLU A 253 -3.53 -5.31 16.98
CA GLU A 253 -2.70 -6.30 16.30
C GLU A 253 -1.40 -5.69 15.76
N ASN A 254 -0.33 -6.48 15.80
CA ASN A 254 0.95 -6.08 15.24
C ASN A 254 1.03 -6.45 13.76
N GLY A 255 1.62 -5.56 12.98
CA GLY A 255 1.89 -5.81 11.57
C GLY A 255 3.32 -6.24 11.30
N LYS A 256 3.53 -6.78 10.11
CA LYS A 256 4.85 -7.15 9.59
C LYS A 256 5.03 -6.51 8.22
N ILE A 257 6.21 -5.96 7.97
CA ILE A 257 6.60 -5.52 6.63
C ILE A 257 6.77 -6.75 5.75
N GLU A 258 6.03 -6.81 4.65
CA GLU A 258 6.05 -7.94 3.72
C GLU A 258 6.97 -7.67 2.53
N SER A 259 6.92 -6.45 2.00
CA SER A 259 7.69 -6.11 0.82
C SER A 259 8.10 -4.65 0.79
N ILE A 260 9.23 -4.39 0.15
CA ILE A 260 9.74 -3.06 -0.17
C ILE A 260 9.92 -3.02 -1.69
N SER A 261 9.40 -1.99 -2.34
CA SER A 261 9.51 -1.81 -3.78
C SER A 261 10.98 -1.77 -4.22
N GLY A 262 11.32 -2.45 -5.30
CA GLY A 262 12.65 -2.37 -5.92
C GLY A 262 12.88 -1.11 -6.75
N VAL A 263 11.90 -0.22 -6.85
CA VAL A 263 11.95 1.00 -7.67
C VAL A 263 11.67 2.21 -6.80
N ILE A 264 12.52 3.22 -6.95
CA ILE A 264 12.37 4.53 -6.30
C ILE A 264 11.48 5.40 -7.20
N ASP A 265 10.47 6.01 -6.64
CA ASP A 265 9.67 7.03 -7.32
C ASP A 265 10.54 8.28 -7.53
N LYS A 266 10.80 8.60 -8.79
CA LYS A 266 11.68 9.73 -9.18
C LYS A 266 11.09 11.09 -8.83
N ALA A 267 9.78 11.21 -8.71
CA ALA A 267 9.13 12.48 -8.39
C ALA A 267 9.25 12.83 -6.90
N THR A 268 9.21 11.80 -6.04
CA THR A 268 9.20 11.97 -4.57
C THR A 268 10.50 11.56 -3.90
N GLY A 269 11.38 10.78 -4.57
CA GLY A 269 12.59 10.20 -3.98
C GLY A 269 12.28 9.17 -2.90
N THR A 270 11.12 8.51 -2.97
CA THR A 270 10.66 7.56 -1.98
C THR A 270 10.48 6.16 -2.55
N VAL A 271 10.48 5.18 -1.67
CA VAL A 271 10.24 3.77 -1.96
C VAL A 271 8.95 3.34 -1.29
N GLY A 272 8.09 2.67 -2.03
CA GLY A 272 6.86 2.10 -1.50
C GLY A 272 7.15 0.87 -0.65
N VAL A 273 6.52 0.81 0.51
CA VAL A 273 6.60 -0.31 1.45
C VAL A 273 5.20 -0.84 1.71
N ARG A 274 5.04 -2.15 1.69
CA ARG A 274 3.80 -2.83 2.03
C ARG A 274 3.99 -3.64 3.31
N ALA A 275 3.11 -3.40 4.26
CA ALA A 275 3.00 -4.20 5.47
C ALA A 275 1.65 -4.92 5.51
N VAL A 276 1.60 -6.02 6.25
CA VAL A 276 0.38 -6.81 6.48
C VAL A 276 -0.01 -6.71 7.94
N PHE A 277 -1.28 -6.43 8.19
CA PHE A 277 -1.89 -6.41 9.51
C PHE A 277 -3.06 -7.40 9.53
N PRO A 278 -3.12 -8.35 10.47
CA PRO A 278 -4.30 -9.18 10.70
C PRO A 278 -5.50 -8.31 11.09
N ASN A 279 -6.70 -8.66 10.64
CA ASN A 279 -7.91 -7.90 10.96
C ASN A 279 -9.04 -8.83 11.43
N PRO A 280 -8.87 -9.55 12.56
CA PRO A 280 -9.83 -10.55 13.02
C PRO A 280 -11.18 -9.91 13.36
N ASP A 281 -11.20 -8.74 13.95
CA ASP A 281 -12.40 -8.02 14.37
C ASP A 281 -13.01 -7.17 13.24
N ARG A 282 -12.39 -7.15 12.05
CA ARG A 282 -12.82 -6.35 10.89
C ARG A 282 -13.00 -4.86 11.19
N LEU A 283 -12.22 -4.35 12.14
CA LEU A 283 -12.21 -2.94 12.50
C LEU A 283 -11.63 -2.06 11.37
N LEU A 284 -10.63 -2.60 10.68
CA LEU A 284 -10.00 -1.91 9.55
C LEU A 284 -10.83 -2.14 8.27
N HIS A 285 -11.04 -1.07 7.54
CA HIS A 285 -11.76 -1.08 6.26
C HIS A 285 -10.83 -0.63 5.13
N SER A 286 -11.04 -1.18 3.94
CA SER A 286 -10.33 -0.72 2.75
C SER A 286 -10.65 0.74 2.45
N GLY A 287 -9.65 1.52 2.03
CA GLY A 287 -9.74 2.97 1.83
C GLY A 287 -9.49 3.81 3.08
N ALA A 288 -9.30 3.20 4.25
CA ALA A 288 -8.93 3.92 5.46
C ALA A 288 -7.46 4.42 5.38
N SER A 289 -7.10 5.35 6.27
CA SER A 289 -5.74 5.83 6.42
C SER A 289 -5.30 5.76 7.89
N GLY A 290 -4.00 5.82 8.12
CA GLY A 290 -3.42 5.78 9.45
C GLY A 290 -1.93 6.07 9.40
N ASN A 291 -1.25 5.82 10.52
CA ASN A 291 0.18 6.00 10.62
C ASN A 291 0.85 4.68 11.04
N VAL A 292 1.85 4.25 10.29
CA VAL A 292 2.69 3.12 10.68
C VAL A 292 3.78 3.59 11.62
N LEU A 293 3.90 2.91 12.75
CA LEU A 293 4.87 3.18 13.79
C LEU A 293 5.97 2.12 13.74
N ILE A 294 7.16 2.49 13.30
CA ILE A 294 8.32 1.60 13.22
C ILE A 294 9.27 1.90 14.38
N PRO A 295 9.47 0.95 15.32
CA PRO A 295 10.42 1.12 16.39
C PRO A 295 11.86 0.90 15.88
N ASN A 296 12.70 1.90 15.99
CA ASN A 296 14.14 1.80 15.74
C ASN A 296 14.88 1.68 17.08
N ILE A 297 15.58 0.59 17.29
CA ILE A 297 16.32 0.34 18.52
C ILE A 297 17.77 0.76 18.29
N TYR A 298 18.21 1.77 19.03
CA TYR A 298 19.60 2.21 19.08
C TYR A 298 20.24 1.60 20.31
N THR A 299 21.29 0.81 20.12
CA THR A 299 22.11 0.22 21.19
C THR A 299 23.45 0.95 21.28
N ASN A 300 24.07 0.93 22.46
CA ASN A 300 25.37 1.58 22.72
C ASN A 300 25.33 3.10 22.42
N CYS A 301 24.24 3.75 22.81
CA CYS A 301 24.07 5.18 22.63
C CYS A 301 24.06 5.90 23.98
N THR A 302 24.54 7.14 23.98
CA THR A 302 24.44 8.03 25.15
C THR A 302 23.21 8.91 24.97
N VAL A 303 22.23 8.75 25.85
CA VAL A 303 21.00 9.56 25.83
C VAL A 303 21.20 10.78 26.73
N ILE A 304 21.04 11.96 26.16
CA ILE A 304 21.15 13.24 26.89
C ILE A 304 19.83 14.00 26.80
N PRO A 305 19.42 14.71 27.88
CA PRO A 305 18.24 15.57 27.83
C PRO A 305 18.41 16.67 26.76
N GLN A 306 17.36 16.97 26.01
CA GLN A 306 17.38 18.02 24.99
C GLN A 306 17.79 19.38 25.54
N GLY A 307 17.40 19.70 26.79
CA GLY A 307 17.77 20.92 27.48
C GLY A 307 19.25 21.05 27.82
N ALA A 308 20.03 19.94 27.74
CA ALA A 308 21.48 19.93 27.92
C ALA A 308 22.28 20.21 26.64
N THR A 309 21.57 20.41 25.51
CA THR A 309 22.18 20.70 24.20
C THR A 309 22.05 22.18 23.86
N VAL A 310 23.11 22.79 23.34
CA VAL A 310 23.10 24.18 22.85
C VAL A 310 23.36 24.14 21.35
N LYS A 311 22.46 24.74 20.58
CA LYS A 311 22.62 24.89 19.14
C LYS A 311 23.39 26.19 18.86
N LEU A 312 24.60 26.07 18.34
CA LEU A 312 25.41 27.20 17.90
C LEU A 312 25.58 27.09 16.37
N GLN A 313 24.90 27.98 15.63
CA GLN A 313 24.81 27.91 14.16
C GLN A 313 24.28 26.52 13.72
N ASP A 314 25.01 25.76 12.91
CA ASP A 314 24.63 24.40 12.47
C ASP A 314 25.20 23.27 13.35
N GLN A 315 25.86 23.61 14.47
CA GLN A 315 26.47 22.64 15.35
C GLN A 315 25.68 22.50 16.65
N LEU A 316 25.48 21.27 17.09
CA LEU A 316 24.95 20.94 18.41
C LEU A 316 26.12 20.70 19.36
N LEU A 317 26.19 21.48 20.43
CA LEU A 317 27.22 21.39 21.45
C LEU A 317 26.63 20.85 22.75
N VAL A 318 27.42 20.05 23.44
CA VAL A 318 27.17 19.61 24.82
C VAL A 318 28.33 20.03 25.69
N TYR A 319 28.04 20.48 26.87
CA TYR A 319 29.08 20.81 27.87
C TYR A 319 29.33 19.59 28.75
N LYS A 320 30.55 19.06 28.68
CA LYS A 320 31.02 17.96 29.52
C LYS A 320 31.79 18.56 30.71
N VAL A 321 31.55 18.06 31.91
CA VAL A 321 32.32 18.47 33.10
C VAL A 321 33.65 17.69 33.14
N VAL A 322 34.76 18.38 33.03
CA VAL A 322 36.13 17.84 33.17
C VAL A 322 36.82 18.67 34.21
N ASP A 323 37.32 18.04 35.27
CA ASP A 323 38.03 18.70 36.38
C ASP A 323 37.27 19.92 36.99
N GLY A 324 35.91 19.75 37.13
CA GLY A 324 35.07 20.80 37.70
C GLY A 324 34.78 21.98 36.74
N LYS A 325 35.21 21.91 35.48
CA LYS A 325 35.01 22.96 34.48
C LYS A 325 34.15 22.42 33.32
N ALA A 326 33.25 23.29 32.81
CA ALA A 326 32.44 22.97 31.63
C ALA A 326 33.29 23.08 30.35
N VAL A 327 33.50 21.97 29.66
CA VAL A 327 34.23 21.89 28.38
C VAL A 327 33.19 21.64 27.28
N SER A 328 33.15 22.49 26.26
CA SER A 328 32.31 22.28 25.10
C SER A 328 32.83 21.12 24.28
N THR A 329 31.97 20.16 24.00
CA THR A 329 32.27 19.00 23.17
C THR A 329 31.33 19.01 21.98
N LEU A 330 31.90 18.90 20.76
CA LEU A 330 31.10 18.70 19.56
C LEU A 330 30.56 17.27 19.59
N GLY A 331 29.25 17.14 19.67
CA GLY A 331 28.60 15.84 19.58
C GLY A 331 28.34 15.47 18.13
N ILE A 332 28.72 14.27 17.71
CA ILE A 332 28.14 13.64 16.52
C ILE A 332 26.78 13.13 16.95
N PHE A 333 25.77 13.98 16.87
CA PHE A 333 24.40 13.58 17.16
C PHE A 333 23.83 12.91 15.93
N SER A 334 23.59 11.61 16.00
CA SER A 334 22.60 10.98 15.15
C SER A 334 21.25 11.61 15.55
N LYS A 335 20.59 12.29 14.63
CA LYS A 335 19.30 12.96 14.89
C LYS A 335 18.30 11.99 15.49
N CYS A 336 18.17 12.03 16.80
CA CYS A 336 17.03 11.52 17.54
C CYS A 336 16.15 12.75 17.87
N LEU A 337 15.39 13.20 16.90
CA LEU A 337 14.33 14.18 17.09
C LEU A 337 13.00 13.47 16.98
#